data_06ab655f88ead25fbc25b47fd8af05e3
#
_entry.id   06ab655f88ead25fbc25b47fd8af05e3
#
_cell.length_a   1.000
_cell.length_b   1.000
_cell.length_c   1.000
_cell.angle_alpha   90.00
_cell.angle_beta   90.00
_cell.angle_gamma   90.00
#
_symmetry.space_group_name_H-M   'P 1'
#
loop_
_entity.id
_entity.type
_entity.pdbx_description
1 polymer ?
#
loop_
_entity_poly.entity_id
_entity_poly.type
_entity_poly.pdbx_seq_one_letter_code
_entity_poly.pdbx_strand_id
1 'polypeptide(L)'
;MLNFAHLNCDKVTQLFDTSLFYSAFVAIFVERYDKNRCTMKKELNICYEHYESKEAMPEADRTLVEEAIKATERAYAQYSKFNVGAAARLRSGRIISAANSESEVFPSGLCAERSLLYYYQTNFADDPIEALAIASNPSERECYPCGNCRQTIVDVEHRQGVPMRIIMWGNGTASVIDSAEKLLPFTFKL
;
A
#
# COMPACT_ATOMS: atom_id res chain seq x y z
N MET A 1 45.76 12.70 -4.61
CA MET A 1 44.85 11.54 -4.54
C MET A 1 43.44 12.03 -4.81
N LEU A 2 42.95 11.78 -6.00
CA LEU A 2 41.56 12.13 -6.36
C LEU A 2 40.63 11.06 -5.78
N ASN A 3 39.63 11.53 -5.02
CA ASN A 3 38.65 10.66 -4.38
C ASN A 3 37.56 10.29 -5.41
N PHE A 4 37.63 9.05 -5.92
CA PHE A 4 36.78 8.51 -6.99
C PHE A 4 35.41 8.00 -6.49
N ALA A 5 35.01 8.27 -5.25
CA ALA A 5 33.82 7.70 -4.63
C ALA A 5 32.48 8.27 -5.16
N HIS A 6 32.48 9.28 -6.04
CA HIS A 6 31.28 9.97 -6.55
C HIS A 6 31.23 10.14 -8.08
N LEU A 7 31.99 9.36 -8.84
CA LEU A 7 31.89 9.39 -10.31
C LEU A 7 30.80 8.42 -10.78
N ASN A 8 29.74 9.00 -11.34
CA ASN A 8 28.66 8.27 -12.02
C ASN A 8 29.23 7.57 -13.27
N CYS A 9 28.79 6.32 -13.56
CA CYS A 9 29.28 5.50 -14.68
C CYS A 9 29.32 6.21 -16.02
N ASP A 10 28.39 7.15 -16.27
CA ASP A 10 28.30 7.89 -17.56
C ASP A 10 29.41 8.93 -17.74
N LYS A 11 30.03 9.40 -16.66
CA LYS A 11 31.16 10.37 -16.73
C LYS A 11 32.50 9.73 -16.96
N VAL A 12 32.68 8.46 -16.65
CA VAL A 12 33.94 7.74 -16.84
C VAL A 12 34.18 7.46 -18.32
N THR A 13 33.13 7.22 -19.10
CA THR A 13 33.21 6.92 -20.54
C THR A 13 33.58 8.14 -21.40
N GLN A 14 33.30 9.37 -20.93
CA GLN A 14 33.62 10.61 -21.65
C GLN A 14 35.05 11.11 -21.45
N LEU A 15 35.80 10.57 -20.48
CA LEU A 15 37.15 11.05 -20.13
C LEU A 15 38.29 10.31 -20.88
N PHE A 16 37.98 9.31 -21.73
CA PHE A 16 39.00 8.40 -22.26
C PHE A 16 39.11 8.36 -23.79
N ASP A 17 38.77 9.41 -24.49
CA ASP A 17 38.83 9.42 -25.97
C ASP A 17 40.11 10.10 -26.54
N THR A 18 41.28 9.95 -25.89
CA THR A 18 42.55 10.27 -26.55
C THR A 18 43.74 9.52 -25.93
N SER A 19 44.25 8.53 -26.58
CA SER A 19 45.61 8.05 -26.86
C SER A 19 45.84 6.58 -26.58
N LEU A 20 46.47 5.94 -27.55
CA LEU A 20 46.75 4.49 -27.65
C LEU A 20 47.66 3.88 -26.53
N PHE A 21 48.23 4.67 -25.66
CA PHE A 21 49.08 4.16 -24.56
C PHE A 21 48.33 3.93 -23.23
N TYR A 22 47.14 4.44 -23.12
CA TYR A 22 46.28 4.25 -21.94
C TYR A 22 45.41 3.01 -22.02
N SER A 23 45.30 2.39 -23.21
CA SER A 23 44.31 1.34 -23.49
C SER A 23 44.54 0.05 -22.70
N ALA A 24 45.79 -0.35 -22.49
CA ALA A 24 46.09 -1.60 -21.78
C ALA A 24 45.88 -1.48 -20.25
N PHE A 25 46.21 -0.32 -19.66
CA PHE A 25 46.04 -0.11 -18.22
C PHE A 25 44.54 0.15 -17.87
N VAL A 26 43.83 0.84 -18.75
CA VAL A 26 42.41 1.08 -18.62
C VAL A 26 41.60 -0.19 -18.91
N ALA A 27 42.00 -1.02 -19.90
CA ALA A 27 41.36 -2.30 -20.15
C ALA A 27 41.45 -3.25 -18.95
N ILE A 28 42.62 -3.32 -18.28
CA ILE A 28 42.81 -4.13 -17.06
C ILE A 28 41.99 -3.57 -15.87
N PHE A 29 41.78 -2.24 -15.82
CA PHE A 29 40.94 -1.62 -14.77
C PHE A 29 39.45 -1.72 -15.10
N VAL A 30 39.06 -1.65 -16.39
CA VAL A 30 37.68 -1.82 -16.87
C VAL A 30 37.24 -3.29 -16.86
N GLU A 31 38.17 -4.26 -17.16
CA GLU A 31 37.85 -5.68 -16.99
C GLU A 31 37.66 -6.10 -15.54
N ARG A 32 38.28 -5.37 -14.57
CA ARG A 32 37.99 -5.59 -13.14
C ARG A 32 36.76 -4.86 -12.63
N TYR A 33 36.23 -3.91 -13.39
CA TYR A 33 34.97 -3.27 -13.09
C TYR A 33 33.84 -4.06 -13.79
N ASP A 34 33.48 -5.17 -13.18
CA ASP A 34 32.35 -5.99 -13.59
C ASP A 34 31.09 -5.10 -13.59
N LYS A 35 30.61 -4.74 -14.79
CA LYS A 35 29.35 -3.99 -14.97
C LYS A 35 28.16 -4.68 -14.27
N ASN A 36 28.30 -5.97 -13.95
CA ASN A 36 27.29 -6.74 -13.20
C ASN A 36 27.39 -6.57 -11.67
N ARG A 37 28.45 -5.95 -11.13
CA ARG A 37 28.58 -5.72 -9.69
C ARG A 37 27.81 -4.51 -9.16
N CYS A 38 27.37 -3.60 -10.00
CA CYS A 38 26.64 -2.41 -9.58
C CYS A 38 25.13 -2.64 -9.37
N THR A 39 24.57 -3.75 -9.84
CA THR A 39 23.14 -4.03 -9.69
C THR A 39 22.90 -5.46 -9.22
N MET A 40 22.42 -5.60 -7.99
CA MET A 40 21.77 -6.84 -7.53
C MET A 40 20.29 -6.75 -7.82
N LYS A 41 19.77 -7.63 -8.67
CA LYS A 41 18.32 -7.81 -8.79
C LYS A 41 17.82 -8.48 -7.52
N LYS A 42 16.83 -7.86 -6.87
CA LYS A 42 16.08 -8.44 -5.75
C LYS A 42 14.64 -8.60 -6.19
N GLU A 43 14.01 -9.67 -5.79
CA GLU A 43 12.60 -9.93 -6.05
C GLU A 43 11.79 -9.65 -4.79
N LEU A 44 10.61 -9.09 -4.99
CA LEU A 44 9.60 -8.91 -3.96
C LEU A 44 8.36 -9.70 -4.37
N ASN A 45 8.02 -10.71 -3.59
CA ASN A 45 6.84 -11.54 -3.83
C ASN A 45 5.75 -11.16 -2.83
N ILE A 46 4.54 -10.85 -3.33
CA ILE A 46 3.37 -10.56 -2.53
C ILE A 46 2.38 -11.71 -2.71
N CYS A 47 2.14 -12.46 -1.63
CA CYS A 47 1.10 -13.48 -1.58
C CYS A 47 -0.18 -12.87 -1.00
N TYR A 48 -1.32 -13.21 -1.59
CA TYR A 48 -2.65 -12.83 -1.13
C TYR A 48 -3.63 -13.97 -1.33
N GLU A 49 -4.73 -13.96 -0.57
CA GLU A 49 -5.85 -14.87 -0.77
C GLU A 49 -6.85 -14.22 -1.73
N HIS A 50 -7.47 -15.02 -2.60
CA HIS A 50 -8.55 -14.57 -3.46
C HIS A 50 -9.78 -15.45 -3.26
N TYR A 51 -10.92 -14.80 -3.08
CA TYR A 51 -12.22 -15.45 -2.91
C TYR A 51 -13.13 -15.10 -4.08
N GLU A 52 -13.56 -16.12 -4.82
CA GLU A 52 -14.44 -15.99 -5.98
C GLU A 52 -15.89 -15.66 -5.62
N SER A 53 -16.26 -15.78 -4.35
CA SER A 53 -17.57 -15.40 -3.85
C SER A 53 -17.53 -15.07 -2.36
N LYS A 54 -18.57 -14.36 -1.89
CA LYS A 54 -18.73 -14.04 -0.48
C LYS A 54 -18.91 -15.29 0.39
N GLU A 55 -19.58 -16.32 -0.13
CA GLU A 55 -19.86 -17.57 0.57
C GLU A 55 -18.58 -18.38 0.83
N ALA A 56 -17.56 -18.24 -0.01
CA ALA A 56 -16.26 -18.88 0.17
C ALA A 56 -15.42 -18.27 1.29
N MET A 57 -15.77 -17.05 1.73
CA MET A 57 -15.03 -16.33 2.79
C MET A 57 -15.38 -16.88 4.19
N PRO A 58 -14.45 -16.76 5.16
CA PRO A 58 -14.76 -16.96 6.57
C PRO A 58 -15.93 -16.07 7.04
N GLU A 59 -16.78 -16.60 7.93
CA GLU A 59 -17.98 -15.88 8.41
C GLU A 59 -17.65 -14.50 8.98
N ALA A 60 -16.57 -14.40 9.75
CA ALA A 60 -16.13 -13.15 10.34
C ALA A 60 -15.70 -12.10 9.30
N ASP A 61 -15.13 -12.53 8.17
CA ASP A 61 -14.75 -11.66 7.07
C ASP A 61 -15.98 -11.24 6.25
N ARG A 62 -16.95 -12.17 6.04
CA ARG A 62 -18.24 -11.85 5.40
C ARG A 62 -18.99 -10.75 6.16
N THR A 63 -19.13 -10.92 7.48
CA THR A 63 -19.80 -9.93 8.34
C THR A 63 -19.12 -8.56 8.23
N LEU A 64 -17.80 -8.54 8.20
CA LEU A 64 -17.05 -7.29 8.10
C LEU A 64 -17.23 -6.61 6.72
N VAL A 65 -17.24 -7.40 5.65
CA VAL A 65 -17.56 -6.93 4.28
C VAL A 65 -18.96 -6.35 4.21
N GLU A 66 -19.95 -6.99 4.83
CA GLU A 66 -21.35 -6.51 4.88
C GLU A 66 -21.45 -5.14 5.59
N GLU A 67 -20.72 -4.96 6.69
CA GLU A 67 -20.65 -3.67 7.37
C GLU A 67 -19.93 -2.59 6.52
N ALA A 68 -18.91 -2.96 5.73
CA ALA A 68 -18.27 -2.05 4.79
C ALA A 68 -19.22 -1.67 3.65
N ILE A 69 -19.97 -2.61 3.08
CA ILE A 69 -20.99 -2.35 2.05
C ILE A 69 -22.06 -1.41 2.61
N LYS A 70 -22.63 -1.70 3.78
CA LYS A 70 -23.62 -0.85 4.44
C LYS A 70 -23.08 0.55 4.71
N ALA A 71 -21.80 0.69 5.02
CA ALA A 71 -21.18 2.00 5.23
C ALA A 71 -21.21 2.87 3.96
N THR A 72 -21.23 2.30 2.74
CA THR A 72 -21.31 3.06 1.48
C THR A 72 -22.55 3.94 1.40
N GLU A 73 -23.66 3.56 2.08
CA GLU A 73 -24.92 4.32 2.10
C GLU A 73 -24.78 5.68 2.80
N ARG A 74 -23.75 5.84 3.64
CA ARG A 74 -23.46 7.08 4.38
C ARG A 74 -22.43 7.97 3.69
N ALA A 75 -21.96 7.57 2.51
CA ALA A 75 -20.95 8.31 1.77
C ALA A 75 -21.49 9.66 1.27
N TYR A 76 -20.67 10.68 1.40
CA TYR A 76 -20.92 11.98 0.80
C TYR A 76 -20.04 12.13 -0.45
N ALA A 77 -20.51 11.57 -1.58
CA ALA A 77 -19.78 11.50 -2.83
C ALA A 77 -20.55 12.22 -3.97
N GLN A 78 -20.79 13.52 -3.78
CA GLN A 78 -21.61 14.31 -4.70
C GLN A 78 -20.96 14.51 -6.07
N TYR A 79 -19.63 14.54 -6.12
CA TYR A 79 -18.88 14.83 -7.34
C TYR A 79 -18.58 13.56 -8.13
N SER A 80 -17.96 12.57 -7.50
CA SER A 80 -17.56 11.34 -8.18
C SER A 80 -18.70 10.33 -8.36
N LYS A 81 -19.73 10.41 -7.51
CA LYS A 81 -20.79 9.37 -7.37
C LYS A 81 -20.23 8.00 -7.00
N PHE A 82 -18.99 7.94 -6.49
CA PHE A 82 -18.32 6.73 -6.07
C PHE A 82 -18.32 6.64 -4.54
N ASN A 83 -19.28 5.89 -4.01
CA ASN A 83 -19.46 5.69 -2.58
C ASN A 83 -18.52 4.60 -2.09
N VAL A 84 -17.67 4.89 -1.11
CA VAL A 84 -16.76 3.92 -0.49
C VAL A 84 -17.11 3.79 0.98
N GLY A 85 -17.17 2.55 1.46
CA GLY A 85 -17.30 2.21 2.86
C GLY A 85 -16.10 1.41 3.35
N ALA A 86 -15.72 1.65 4.59
CA ALA A 86 -14.71 0.88 5.30
C ALA A 86 -15.27 0.42 6.64
N ALA A 87 -14.92 -0.80 7.07
CA ALA A 87 -15.25 -1.35 8.37
C ALA A 87 -14.04 -2.03 8.98
N ALA A 88 -13.80 -1.83 10.28
CA ALA A 88 -12.71 -2.47 11.01
C ALA A 88 -13.29 -3.27 12.18
N ARG A 89 -12.81 -4.52 12.33
CA ARG A 89 -13.03 -5.35 13.50
C ARG A 89 -11.86 -5.22 14.44
N LEU A 90 -12.13 -4.78 15.66
CA LEU A 90 -11.16 -4.66 16.73
C LEU A 90 -11.00 -6.00 17.46
N ARG A 91 -9.92 -6.15 18.21
CA ARG A 91 -9.63 -7.38 18.99
C ARG A 91 -10.72 -7.69 20.01
N SER A 92 -11.38 -6.69 20.56
CA SER A 92 -12.55 -6.86 21.45
C SER A 92 -13.78 -7.45 20.77
N GLY A 93 -13.76 -7.61 19.43
CA GLY A 93 -14.91 -7.98 18.62
C GLY A 93 -15.78 -6.79 18.17
N ARG A 94 -15.48 -5.57 18.65
CA ARG A 94 -16.21 -4.37 18.22
C ARG A 94 -15.96 -4.11 16.74
N ILE A 95 -17.02 -3.74 16.02
CA ILE A 95 -16.92 -3.27 14.63
C ILE A 95 -17.18 -1.75 14.60
N ILE A 96 -16.30 -1.03 13.93
CA ILE A 96 -16.45 0.40 13.63
C ILE A 96 -16.44 0.58 12.13
N SER A 97 -17.16 1.57 11.60
CA SER A 97 -17.23 1.80 10.15
C SER A 97 -17.37 3.27 9.81
N ALA A 98 -16.83 3.65 8.64
CA ALA A 98 -16.92 4.99 8.09
C ALA A 98 -17.11 4.93 6.56
N ALA A 99 -17.43 6.07 5.96
CA ALA A 99 -17.56 6.23 4.53
C ALA A 99 -16.71 7.40 4.04
N ASN A 100 -16.52 7.51 2.72
CA ASN A 100 -15.83 8.65 2.14
C ASN A 100 -16.69 9.91 2.22
N SER A 101 -16.00 11.05 2.29
CA SER A 101 -16.61 12.38 2.28
C SER A 101 -15.83 13.26 1.33
N GLU A 102 -16.52 13.75 0.30
CA GLU A 102 -15.96 14.68 -0.67
C GLU A 102 -16.17 16.14 -0.23
N SER A 103 -15.35 17.02 -0.76
CA SER A 103 -15.40 18.45 -0.46
C SER A 103 -15.22 19.26 -1.75
N GLU A 104 -15.82 20.44 -1.83
CA GLU A 104 -15.54 21.42 -2.89
C GLU A 104 -14.06 21.83 -2.89
N VAL A 105 -13.44 21.81 -1.73
CA VAL A 105 -11.98 21.95 -1.57
C VAL A 105 -11.40 20.53 -1.54
N PHE A 106 -11.07 19.98 -2.70
CA PHE A 106 -10.65 18.57 -2.86
C PHE A 106 -9.62 18.05 -1.84
N PRO A 107 -8.57 18.81 -1.45
CA PRO A 107 -7.64 18.33 -0.43
C PRO A 107 -8.25 18.05 0.95
N SER A 108 -9.43 18.63 1.27
CA SER A 108 -10.11 18.38 2.55
C SER A 108 -11.03 17.15 2.54
N GLY A 109 -11.24 16.54 1.38
CA GLY A 109 -11.96 15.28 1.27
C GLY A 109 -11.18 14.10 1.87
N LEU A 110 -11.90 13.12 2.42
CA LEU A 110 -11.32 11.90 2.99
C LEU A 110 -11.92 10.65 2.37
N CYS A 111 -11.05 9.69 2.04
CA CYS A 111 -11.49 8.32 1.72
C CYS A 111 -12.04 7.63 2.97
N ALA A 112 -12.89 6.63 2.79
CA ALA A 112 -13.52 5.89 3.87
C ALA A 112 -12.51 5.29 4.86
N GLU A 113 -11.40 4.73 4.34
CA GLU A 113 -10.33 4.12 5.13
C GLU A 113 -9.67 5.16 6.05
N ARG A 114 -9.33 6.35 5.54
CA ARG A 114 -8.72 7.40 6.37
C ARG A 114 -9.70 7.99 7.38
N SER A 115 -10.97 8.17 7.00
CA SER A 115 -12.02 8.60 7.93
C SER A 115 -12.15 7.62 9.10
N LEU A 116 -12.16 6.32 8.81
CA LEU A 116 -12.23 5.27 9.81
C LEU A 116 -10.98 5.23 10.69
N LEU A 117 -9.79 5.22 10.07
CA LEU A 117 -8.53 5.02 10.80
C LEU A 117 -8.16 6.21 11.69
N TYR A 118 -8.47 7.45 11.29
CA TYR A 118 -8.26 8.61 12.15
C TYR A 118 -9.25 8.63 13.33
N TYR A 119 -10.49 8.23 13.11
CA TYR A 119 -11.44 8.03 14.18
C TYR A 119 -10.99 6.93 15.15
N TYR A 120 -10.53 5.80 14.62
CA TYR A 120 -9.98 4.70 15.40
C TYR A 120 -8.81 5.16 16.30
N GLN A 121 -7.83 5.86 15.73
CA GLN A 121 -6.64 6.32 16.44
C GLN A 121 -6.97 7.23 17.63
N THR A 122 -8.03 8.01 17.52
CA THR A 122 -8.45 8.94 18.58
C THR A 122 -9.26 8.26 19.68
N ASN A 123 -10.03 7.21 19.33
CA ASN A 123 -11.04 6.68 20.25
C ASN A 123 -10.76 5.24 20.72
N PHE A 124 -9.95 4.46 19.99
CA PHE A 124 -9.79 3.01 20.22
C PHE A 124 -8.34 2.52 20.05
N ALA A 125 -7.35 3.38 20.17
CA ALA A 125 -5.95 3.02 19.90
C ALA A 125 -5.40 1.86 20.75
N ASP A 126 -6.01 1.62 21.94
CA ASP A 126 -5.63 0.54 22.86
C ASP A 126 -6.26 -0.83 22.47
N ASP A 127 -7.17 -0.85 21.49
CA ASP A 127 -7.86 -2.06 21.00
C ASP A 127 -7.47 -2.33 19.54
N PRO A 128 -6.46 -3.14 19.26
CA PRO A 128 -5.91 -3.30 17.92
C PRO A 128 -6.93 -3.76 16.89
N ILE A 129 -6.80 -3.25 15.66
CA ILE A 129 -7.57 -3.71 14.50
C ILE A 129 -7.03 -5.09 14.07
N GLU A 130 -7.91 -6.11 14.07
CA GLU A 130 -7.61 -7.45 13.52
C GLU A 130 -7.84 -7.52 12.02
N ALA A 131 -8.93 -6.88 11.54
CA ALA A 131 -9.28 -6.88 10.13
C ALA A 131 -9.91 -5.56 9.70
N LEU A 132 -9.61 -5.13 8.48
CA LEU A 132 -10.17 -3.97 7.80
C LEU A 132 -10.79 -4.42 6.48
N ALA A 133 -12.07 -4.15 6.25
CA ALA A 133 -12.74 -4.39 4.97
C ALA A 133 -13.05 -3.06 4.25
N ILE A 134 -12.91 -3.06 2.93
CA ILE A 134 -13.16 -1.92 2.05
C ILE A 134 -14.10 -2.37 0.94
N ALA A 135 -15.16 -1.60 0.69
CA ALA A 135 -16.13 -1.87 -0.36
C ALA A 135 -16.57 -0.56 -1.05
N SER A 136 -17.08 -0.66 -2.28
CA SER A 136 -17.60 0.49 -3.02
C SER A 136 -18.99 0.24 -3.59
N ASN A 137 -19.69 1.35 -3.88
CA ASN A 137 -20.92 1.37 -4.64
C ASN A 137 -20.89 2.57 -5.62
N PRO A 138 -20.84 2.39 -6.96
CA PRO A 138 -20.92 1.09 -7.65
C PRO A 138 -19.76 0.14 -7.35
N SER A 139 -20.01 -1.17 -7.47
CA SER A 139 -19.05 -2.25 -7.18
C SER A 139 -18.74 -3.02 -8.45
N GLU A 140 -18.07 -2.35 -9.41
CA GLU A 140 -17.69 -2.93 -10.71
C GLU A 140 -16.43 -3.80 -10.64
N ARG A 141 -15.63 -3.61 -9.61
CA ARG A 141 -14.37 -4.33 -9.31
C ARG A 141 -14.07 -4.27 -7.82
N GLU A 142 -13.12 -5.05 -7.38
CA GLU A 142 -12.59 -4.95 -6.01
C GLU A 142 -12.10 -3.53 -5.70
N CYS A 143 -12.47 -3.02 -4.54
CA CYS A 143 -12.14 -1.67 -4.10
C CYS A 143 -10.76 -1.68 -3.41
N TYR A 144 -9.73 -1.32 -4.15
CA TYR A 144 -8.38 -1.20 -3.62
C TYR A 144 -8.14 0.19 -3.01
N PRO A 145 -7.46 0.26 -1.85
CA PRO A 145 -7.11 1.53 -1.22
C PRO A 145 -6.13 2.34 -2.09
N CYS A 146 -6.33 3.66 -2.16
CA CYS A 146 -5.41 4.57 -2.84
C CYS A 146 -4.07 4.68 -2.11
N GLY A 147 -3.05 5.29 -2.73
CA GLY A 147 -1.71 5.40 -2.14
C GLY A 147 -1.68 6.05 -0.76
N ASN A 148 -2.45 7.13 -0.54
CA ASN A 148 -2.57 7.79 0.76
C ASN A 148 -3.21 6.87 1.82
N CYS A 149 -4.23 6.10 1.41
CA CYS A 149 -4.87 5.15 2.32
C CYS A 149 -3.92 4.01 2.68
N ARG A 150 -3.16 3.48 1.70
CA ARG A 150 -2.15 2.44 1.96
C ARG A 150 -1.12 2.90 2.98
N GLN A 151 -0.61 4.13 2.86
CA GLN A 151 0.31 4.68 3.85
C GLN A 151 -0.34 4.76 5.23
N THR A 152 -1.58 5.29 5.33
CA THR A 152 -2.30 5.40 6.61
C THR A 152 -2.55 4.04 7.25
N ILE A 153 -2.91 3.02 6.45
CA ILE A 153 -3.13 1.65 6.94
C ILE A 153 -1.83 1.07 7.52
N VAL A 154 -0.70 1.24 6.80
CA VAL A 154 0.63 0.82 7.28
C VAL A 154 1.02 1.54 8.57
N ASP A 155 0.80 2.87 8.65
CA ASP A 155 1.12 3.65 9.85
C ASP A 155 0.33 3.17 11.07
N VAL A 156 -0.94 2.78 10.89
CA VAL A 156 -1.77 2.22 11.97
C VAL A 156 -1.25 0.84 12.37
N GLU A 157 -0.96 -0.04 11.42
CA GLU A 157 -0.41 -1.37 11.70
C GLU A 157 0.91 -1.28 12.48
N HIS A 158 1.80 -0.37 12.09
CA HIS A 158 3.06 -0.15 12.81
C HIS A 158 2.85 0.35 14.25
N ARG A 159 1.91 1.28 14.46
CA ARG A 159 1.63 1.81 15.79
C ARG A 159 1.00 0.79 16.72
N GLN A 160 0.10 -0.05 16.19
CA GLN A 160 -0.51 -1.11 17.01
C GLN A 160 0.42 -2.30 17.25
N GLY A 161 1.53 -2.43 16.50
CA GLY A 161 2.57 -3.45 16.67
C GLY A 161 2.14 -4.89 16.34
N VAL A 162 0.97 -5.05 15.71
CA VAL A 162 0.45 -6.34 15.25
C VAL A 162 -0.13 -6.17 13.85
N PRO A 163 0.03 -7.18 12.96
CA PRO A 163 -0.50 -7.12 11.61
C PRO A 163 -2.03 -7.09 11.61
N MET A 164 -2.62 -6.46 10.58
CA MET A 164 -4.04 -6.48 10.33
C MET A 164 -4.35 -7.13 8.97
N ARG A 165 -5.41 -7.91 8.94
CA ARG A 165 -5.96 -8.52 7.72
C ARG A 165 -6.73 -7.45 6.94
N ILE A 166 -6.42 -7.26 5.64
CA ILE A 166 -7.09 -6.27 4.79
C ILE A 166 -7.87 -6.99 3.70
N ILE A 167 -9.18 -6.71 3.64
CA ILE A 167 -10.15 -7.32 2.75
C ILE A 167 -10.61 -6.26 1.74
N MET A 168 -10.33 -6.47 0.48
CA MET A 168 -10.68 -5.58 -0.62
C MET A 168 -11.80 -6.25 -1.42
N TRP A 169 -13.05 -5.78 -1.19
CA TRP A 169 -14.25 -6.37 -1.75
C TRP A 169 -14.76 -5.61 -2.97
N GLY A 170 -15.29 -6.33 -3.95
CA GLY A 170 -16.05 -5.76 -5.08
C GLY A 170 -16.40 -6.80 -6.13
N ASN A 171 -17.43 -6.52 -6.90
CA ASN A 171 -17.90 -7.38 -7.99
C ASN A 171 -18.13 -8.86 -7.61
N GLY A 172 -18.51 -9.11 -6.36
CA GLY A 172 -18.76 -10.46 -5.86
C GLY A 172 -17.51 -11.22 -5.40
N THR A 173 -16.30 -10.65 -5.55
CA THR A 173 -15.01 -11.26 -5.20
C THR A 173 -14.28 -10.49 -4.11
N ALA A 174 -13.25 -11.07 -3.53
CA ALA A 174 -12.38 -10.39 -2.57
C ALA A 174 -10.92 -10.80 -2.74
N SER A 175 -10.03 -9.80 -2.73
CA SER A 175 -8.59 -10.01 -2.50
C SER A 175 -8.26 -9.67 -1.05
N VAL A 176 -7.52 -10.54 -0.38
CA VAL A 176 -7.22 -10.41 1.04
C VAL A 176 -5.75 -10.57 1.30
N ILE A 177 -5.18 -9.67 2.08
CA ILE A 177 -3.80 -9.73 2.54
C ILE A 177 -3.75 -9.74 4.06
N ASP A 178 -2.71 -10.31 4.62
CA ASP A 178 -2.52 -10.54 6.05
C ASP A 178 -1.72 -9.43 6.77
N SER A 179 -1.24 -8.43 6.01
CA SER A 179 -0.49 -7.28 6.57
C SER A 179 -0.54 -6.09 5.60
N ALA A 180 -0.64 -4.90 6.18
CA ALA A 180 -0.62 -3.63 5.46
C ALA A 180 0.70 -3.38 4.71
N GLU A 181 1.83 -3.89 5.20
CA GLU A 181 3.13 -3.74 4.53
C GLU A 181 3.13 -4.34 3.11
N LYS A 182 2.30 -5.37 2.85
CA LYS A 182 2.14 -5.96 1.52
C LYS A 182 1.43 -5.05 0.53
N LEU A 183 0.65 -4.05 1.01
CA LEU A 183 -0.01 -3.06 0.14
C LEU A 183 0.91 -1.96 -0.35
N LEU A 184 2.01 -1.71 0.35
CA LEU A 184 2.90 -0.58 0.06
C LEU A 184 4.38 -0.98 0.21
N PRO A 185 4.93 -1.71 -0.78
CA PRO A 185 6.36 -1.99 -0.84
C PRO A 185 7.18 -0.70 -0.79
N PHE A 186 8.35 -0.73 -0.12
CA PHE A 186 9.21 0.44 0.09
C PHE A 186 8.51 1.57 0.84
N THR A 187 7.73 1.20 1.84
CA THR A 187 7.00 2.14 2.70
C THR A 187 7.92 3.17 3.31
N PHE A 188 7.49 4.44 3.29
CA PHE A 188 8.14 5.50 4.06
C PHE A 188 7.97 5.24 5.56
N LYS A 189 9.08 5.32 6.31
CA LYS A 189 9.13 5.19 7.78
C LYS A 189 9.97 6.34 8.33
N LEU A 190 9.55 6.91 9.46
CA LEU A 190 10.32 7.87 10.25
C LEU A 190 11.21 7.18 11.25
#